data_99eefd0db6c39c5106cb64c69609d06e
#
_entry.id   99eefd0db6c39c5106cb64c69609d06e
#
_cell.length_a   1.000
_cell.length_b   1.000
_cell.length_c   1.000
_cell.angle_alpha   90.00
_cell.angle_beta   90.00
_cell.angle_gamma   90.00
#
_symmetry.space_group_name_H-M   'P 1'
#
loop_
_entity.id
_entity.type
_entity.pdbx_description
1 polymer ?
#
loop_
_entity_poly.entity_id
_entity_poly.type
_entity_poly.pdbx_seq_one_letter_code
_entity_poly.pdbx_strand_id
1 'polypeptide(L)'
;VLAALVSESALVGETAPAAGSTRPFAHGIERARLPTAVVVTPVGPPAMRGERRDVQHLGRAGARWRFPVEVAFSEARVMALLGALPGGLPGIGRPERVKAVLRVGEDEWVLVQRAGEAVTLAPTAWRRDNRIEVQLAPGEPWHPEAWDDLWLRACRR
;
A
#
# COMPACT_ATOMS: atom_id res chain seq x y z
N VAL A 1 18.96 19.61 -49.94
CA VAL A 1 18.42 19.58 -51.30
C VAL A 1 17.16 18.73 -51.29
N LEU A 2 16.02 19.47 -51.51
CA LEU A 2 14.77 19.10 -52.19
C LEU A 2 14.00 17.86 -51.67
N ALA A 3 12.77 17.87 -51.46
CA ALA A 3 11.52 18.59 -51.77
C ALA A 3 10.40 17.59 -51.48
N ALA A 4 9.48 17.98 -50.75
CA ALA A 4 8.05 18.18 -50.97
C ALA A 4 7.37 17.26 -51.98
N LEU A 5 6.27 16.63 -51.53
CA LEU A 5 5.06 16.54 -52.35
C LEU A 5 3.83 16.25 -51.45
N VAL A 6 2.96 17.22 -51.51
CA VAL A 6 1.58 17.27 -51.09
C VAL A 6 0.74 16.41 -52.04
N SER A 7 -0.25 15.69 -51.53
CA SER A 7 -1.45 15.39 -52.30
C SER A 7 -2.66 15.23 -51.40
N GLU A 8 -3.50 16.18 -51.54
CA GLU A 8 -4.89 16.32 -51.15
C GLU A 8 -5.78 15.45 -52.06
N SER A 9 -6.77 14.77 -51.49
CA SER A 9 -8.03 14.49 -52.19
C SER A 9 -9.12 14.13 -51.22
N ALA A 10 -10.07 15.01 -51.17
CA ALA A 10 -11.40 14.85 -50.59
C ALA A 10 -12.28 13.88 -51.39
N LEU A 11 -13.32 13.32 -50.75
CA LEU A 11 -14.69 13.07 -51.20
C LEU A 11 -15.44 12.35 -50.10
N VAL A 12 -16.25 13.09 -49.35
CA VAL A 12 -17.75 13.17 -49.40
C VAL A 12 -18.46 11.83 -49.63
N GLY A 13 -19.16 11.43 -48.60
CA GLY A 13 -20.11 10.32 -48.63
C GLY A 13 -21.04 10.40 -47.43
N GLU A 14 -22.02 11.30 -47.54
CA GLU A 14 -23.17 11.46 -46.64
C GLU A 14 -24.15 10.32 -46.85
N THR A 15 -24.51 9.57 -45.80
CA THR A 15 -25.77 8.82 -45.71
C THR A 15 -26.15 8.61 -44.25
N ALA A 16 -27.15 9.33 -43.78
CA ALA A 16 -27.99 9.04 -42.64
C ALA A 16 -29.32 8.41 -43.17
N PRO A 17 -30.28 8.01 -42.31
CA PRO A 17 -30.20 7.33 -41.01
C PRO A 17 -30.99 6.00 -41.01
N ALA A 18 -30.73 5.13 -40.06
CA ALA A 18 -31.69 4.07 -39.73
C ALA A 18 -32.02 4.14 -38.23
N ALA A 19 -33.29 4.39 -38.00
CA ALA A 19 -33.95 4.44 -36.73
C ALA A 19 -33.98 3.11 -36.00
N GLY A 20 -33.93 3.16 -34.66
CA GLY A 20 -34.68 2.22 -33.82
C GLY A 20 -33.88 1.05 -33.28
N SER A 21 -33.36 1.16 -32.10
CA SER A 21 -33.52 0.14 -31.06
C SER A 21 -33.16 0.74 -29.69
N THR A 22 -34.18 1.24 -29.04
CA THR A 22 -34.14 1.56 -27.60
C THR A 22 -34.09 0.24 -26.85
N ARG A 23 -32.89 -0.27 -26.56
CA ARG A 23 -32.71 -1.29 -25.54
C ARG A 23 -32.68 -0.59 -24.19
N PRO A 24 -33.59 -0.92 -23.24
CA PRO A 24 -33.47 -0.41 -21.89
C PRO A 24 -32.19 -0.97 -21.28
N PHE A 25 -31.25 -0.11 -20.99
CA PHE A 25 -30.14 -0.42 -20.10
C PHE A 25 -30.71 -0.74 -18.72
N ALA A 26 -30.98 -2.02 -18.47
CA ALA A 26 -31.16 -2.51 -17.13
C ALA A 26 -29.76 -2.44 -16.47
N HIS A 27 -29.40 -1.25 -15.96
CA HIS A 27 -28.37 -1.14 -14.97
C HIS A 27 -28.89 -1.84 -13.71
N GLY A 28 -28.61 -3.15 -13.64
CA GLY A 28 -28.61 -3.84 -12.37
C GLY A 28 -27.63 -3.09 -11.49
N ILE A 29 -28.16 -2.27 -10.58
CA ILE A 29 -27.39 -1.73 -9.47
C ILE A 29 -27.01 -2.97 -8.68
N GLU A 30 -25.83 -3.50 -8.99
CA GLU A 30 -25.15 -4.48 -8.16
C GLU A 30 -25.03 -3.80 -6.79
N ARG A 31 -25.88 -4.22 -5.87
CA ARG A 31 -25.85 -3.72 -4.49
C ARG A 31 -24.43 -3.84 -4.03
N ALA A 32 -23.71 -2.71 -3.96
CA ALA A 32 -22.38 -2.64 -3.38
C ALA A 32 -22.48 -3.36 -2.03
N ARG A 33 -21.78 -4.49 -1.94
CA ARG A 33 -21.66 -5.22 -0.67
C ARG A 33 -21.15 -4.21 0.33
N LEU A 34 -21.96 -3.96 1.36
CA LEU A 34 -21.53 -3.13 2.49
C LEU A 34 -20.15 -3.62 2.92
N PRO A 35 -19.19 -2.73 3.14
CA PRO A 35 -17.86 -3.13 3.52
C PRO A 35 -17.96 -4.02 4.76
N THR A 36 -17.43 -5.22 4.66
CA THR A 36 -17.25 -6.11 5.82
C THR A 36 -16.63 -5.29 6.93
N ALA A 37 -17.18 -5.35 8.12
CA ALA A 37 -16.71 -4.59 9.27
C ALA A 37 -15.19 -4.70 9.37
N VAL A 38 -14.50 -3.56 9.28
CA VAL A 38 -13.05 -3.52 9.38
C VAL A 38 -12.68 -3.81 10.82
N VAL A 39 -12.10 -4.97 11.06
CA VAL A 39 -11.60 -5.31 12.39
C VAL A 39 -10.34 -4.50 12.66
N VAL A 40 -10.35 -3.74 13.74
CA VAL A 40 -9.21 -2.98 14.24
C VAL A 40 -8.65 -3.70 15.45
N THR A 41 -7.42 -4.17 15.34
CA THR A 41 -6.73 -4.88 16.42
C THR A 41 -5.77 -3.92 17.13
N PRO A 42 -5.86 -3.73 18.46
CA PRO A 42 -4.89 -2.96 19.21
C PRO A 42 -3.54 -3.68 19.26
N VAL A 43 -2.45 -2.94 19.09
CA VAL A 43 -1.08 -3.46 19.04
C VAL A 43 -0.21 -2.73 20.05
N GLY A 44 0.49 -3.49 20.90
CA GLY A 44 1.47 -2.97 21.85
C GLY A 44 0.92 -2.55 23.20
N PRO A 45 1.83 -2.20 24.12
CA PRO A 45 1.50 -1.74 25.47
C PRO A 45 0.81 -0.37 25.43
N PRO A 46 0.11 0.05 26.50
CA PRO A 46 -0.67 1.30 26.52
C PRO A 46 0.10 2.55 26.08
N ALA A 47 1.39 2.66 26.45
CA ALA A 47 2.23 3.81 26.09
C ALA A 47 2.64 3.86 24.61
N MET A 48 2.56 2.74 23.89
CA MET A 48 2.91 2.63 22.46
C MET A 48 1.76 2.02 21.66
N ARG A 49 0.53 2.15 22.14
CA ARG A 49 -0.63 1.48 21.59
C ARG A 49 -0.92 1.94 20.17
N GLY A 50 -0.64 1.07 19.22
CA GLY A 50 -1.02 1.21 17.82
C GLY A 50 -2.31 0.46 17.51
N GLU A 51 -2.71 0.57 16.26
CA GLU A 51 -3.85 -0.14 15.67
C GLU A 51 -3.37 -0.88 14.44
N ARG A 52 -3.81 -2.13 14.28
CA ARG A 52 -3.65 -2.90 13.05
C ARG A 52 -4.99 -3.11 12.37
N ARG A 53 -5.00 -3.00 11.06
CA ARG A 53 -6.12 -3.38 10.19
C ARG A 53 -5.62 -4.36 9.15
N ASP A 54 -6.09 -5.58 9.23
CA ASP A 54 -5.77 -6.60 8.25
C ASP A 54 -6.44 -6.28 6.92
N VAL A 55 -5.73 -6.52 5.83
CA VAL A 55 -6.17 -6.25 4.46
C VAL A 55 -5.98 -7.52 3.64
N GLN A 56 -7.02 -7.89 2.91
CA GLN A 56 -6.94 -8.96 1.92
C GLN A 56 -7.43 -8.42 0.58
N HIS A 57 -6.58 -8.47 -0.43
CA HIS A 57 -6.91 -7.96 -1.76
C HIS A 57 -6.25 -8.81 -2.83
N LEU A 58 -7.04 -9.30 -3.79
CA LEU A 58 -6.57 -10.10 -4.93
C LEU A 58 -5.68 -11.29 -4.52
N GLY A 59 -6.08 -12.04 -3.49
CA GLY A 59 -5.33 -13.20 -3.00
C GLY A 59 -4.02 -12.87 -2.26
N ARG A 60 -3.78 -11.60 -1.95
CA ARG A 60 -2.64 -11.13 -1.16
C ARG A 60 -3.11 -10.75 0.24
N ALA A 61 -2.42 -11.25 1.22
CA ALA A 61 -2.59 -10.86 2.61
C ALA A 61 -1.67 -9.68 2.96
N GLY A 62 -2.07 -8.90 3.94
CA GLY A 62 -1.28 -7.80 4.44
C GLY A 62 -1.99 -7.06 5.57
N ALA A 63 -1.39 -6.00 6.05
CA ALA A 63 -2.03 -5.11 7.01
C ALA A 63 -1.50 -3.69 6.94
N ARG A 64 -2.24 -2.82 7.59
CA ARG A 64 -1.89 -1.44 7.87
C ARG A 64 -1.82 -1.23 9.36
N TRP A 65 -0.71 -0.64 9.81
CA TRP A 65 -0.54 -0.20 11.19
C TRP A 65 -0.58 1.30 11.27
N ARG A 66 -1.10 1.76 12.37
CA ARG A 66 -1.11 3.16 12.75
C ARG A 66 -0.65 3.29 14.19
N PHE A 67 0.40 4.04 14.43
CA PHE A 67 0.89 4.36 15.77
C PHE A 67 0.77 5.85 16.03
N PRO A 68 0.51 6.25 17.29
CA PRO A 68 0.47 7.65 17.68
C PRO A 68 1.76 8.39 17.30
N VAL A 69 1.66 9.72 17.19
CA VAL A 69 2.80 10.58 16.85
C VAL A 69 3.92 10.52 17.90
N GLU A 70 3.56 10.23 19.15
CA GLU A 70 4.48 10.12 20.28
C GLU A 70 5.42 8.93 20.16
N VAL A 71 5.01 7.89 19.41
CA VAL A 71 5.86 6.72 19.15
C VAL A 71 6.93 7.11 18.15
N ALA A 72 8.20 6.99 18.55
CA ALA A 72 9.32 7.16 17.66
C ALA A 72 9.95 5.80 17.30
N PHE A 73 10.38 5.66 16.06
CA PHE A 73 11.04 4.46 15.56
C PHE A 73 12.56 4.66 15.49
N SER A 74 13.30 3.58 15.66
CA SER A 74 14.74 3.58 15.39
C SER A 74 14.99 3.30 13.92
N GLU A 75 15.51 4.27 13.19
CA GLU A 75 15.86 4.12 11.78
C GLU A 75 16.74 2.90 11.54
N ALA A 76 17.81 2.73 12.34
CA ALA A 76 18.72 1.59 12.23
C ALA A 76 18.00 0.24 12.42
N ARG A 77 17.06 0.16 13.39
CA ARG A 77 16.28 -1.07 13.61
C ARG A 77 15.31 -1.33 12.47
N VAL A 78 14.66 -0.31 11.94
CA VAL A 78 13.76 -0.42 10.78
C VAL A 78 14.53 -0.92 9.56
N MET A 79 15.70 -0.35 9.28
CA MET A 79 16.52 -0.76 8.15
C MET A 79 17.06 -2.19 8.33
N ALA A 80 17.51 -2.55 9.52
CA ALA A 80 17.97 -3.91 9.82
C ALA A 80 16.84 -4.94 9.67
N LEU A 81 15.63 -4.60 10.15
CA LEU A 81 14.44 -5.43 10.02
C LEU A 81 14.07 -5.65 8.55
N LEU A 82 13.96 -4.60 7.76
CA LEU A 82 13.58 -4.71 6.36
C LEU A 82 14.64 -5.38 5.50
N GLY A 83 15.92 -5.20 5.84
CA GLY A 83 17.04 -5.89 5.17
C GLY A 83 17.09 -7.39 5.47
N ALA A 84 16.63 -7.82 6.66
CA ALA A 84 16.60 -9.23 7.04
C ALA A 84 15.41 -10.02 6.45
N LEU A 85 14.38 -9.34 5.97
CA LEU A 85 13.10 -9.95 5.54
C LEU A 85 13.17 -10.91 4.33
N PRO A 86 14.11 -10.84 3.38
CA PRO A 86 14.09 -11.77 2.25
C PRO A 86 14.41 -13.22 2.59
N GLY A 87 14.97 -13.51 3.77
CA GLY A 87 15.39 -14.87 4.06
C GLY A 87 15.49 -15.28 5.51
N GLY A 88 15.21 -14.37 6.46
CA GLY A 88 15.76 -14.53 7.79
C GLY A 88 14.78 -14.63 8.96
N LEU A 89 13.49 -14.52 8.77
CA LEU A 89 12.55 -14.59 9.91
C LEU A 89 11.55 -15.72 9.68
N PRO A 90 11.80 -16.92 10.31
CA PRO A 90 10.90 -18.06 10.19
C PRO A 90 9.48 -17.67 10.61
N GLY A 91 8.49 -18.06 9.82
CA GLY A 91 7.08 -17.82 10.13
C GLY A 91 6.56 -16.44 9.74
N ILE A 92 7.39 -15.59 9.14
CA ILE A 92 6.93 -14.31 8.59
C ILE A 92 6.92 -14.44 7.07
N GLY A 93 5.75 -14.31 6.48
CA GLY A 93 5.61 -14.35 5.02
C GLY A 93 6.46 -13.28 4.34
N ARG A 94 6.95 -13.58 3.15
CA ARG A 94 7.79 -12.67 2.37
C ARG A 94 7.01 -11.45 1.91
N PRO A 95 7.40 -10.24 2.32
CA PRO A 95 6.72 -9.04 1.86
C PRO A 95 7.08 -8.75 0.40
N GLU A 96 6.08 -8.55 -0.42
CA GLU A 96 6.22 -8.01 -1.78
C GLU A 96 6.48 -6.51 -1.73
N ARG A 97 5.79 -5.84 -0.79
CA ARG A 97 5.89 -4.40 -0.60
C ARG A 97 5.75 -4.02 0.87
N VAL A 98 6.59 -3.11 1.29
CA VAL A 98 6.42 -2.37 2.54
C VAL A 98 6.47 -0.88 2.22
N LYS A 99 5.55 -0.11 2.77
CA LYS A 99 5.58 1.34 2.74
C LYS A 99 5.32 1.86 4.15
N ALA A 100 6.18 2.72 4.64
CA ALA A 100 6.00 3.30 5.97
C ALA A 100 6.36 4.78 5.97
N VAL A 101 5.64 5.55 6.78
CA VAL A 101 6.01 6.92 7.15
C VAL A 101 6.16 6.92 8.66
N LEU A 102 7.36 7.15 9.14
CA LEU A 102 7.75 6.94 10.52
C LEU A 102 8.42 8.19 11.09
N ARG A 103 8.09 8.50 12.33
CA ARG A 103 8.83 9.45 13.14
C ARG A 103 10.09 8.77 13.67
N VAL A 104 11.26 9.36 13.40
CA VAL A 104 12.55 8.80 13.83
C VAL A 104 13.32 9.73 14.77
N GLY A 105 12.90 10.98 14.89
CA GLY A 105 13.44 12.00 15.79
C GLY A 105 12.33 12.89 16.35
N GLU A 106 12.70 13.99 16.99
CA GLU A 106 11.74 14.94 17.55
C GLU A 106 10.85 15.54 16.45
N ASP A 107 11.49 16.05 15.38
CA ASP A 107 10.83 16.61 14.19
C ASP A 107 11.24 15.88 12.90
N GLU A 108 11.87 14.71 13.02
CA GLU A 108 12.39 13.96 11.90
C GLU A 108 11.44 12.85 11.50
N TRP A 109 11.07 12.87 10.23
CA TRP A 109 10.18 11.88 9.59
C TRP A 109 10.83 11.28 8.37
N VAL A 110 10.67 9.99 8.20
CA VAL A 110 11.18 9.26 7.07
C VAL A 110 10.08 8.50 6.35
N LEU A 111 10.17 8.50 5.02
CA LEU A 111 9.46 7.59 4.15
C LEU A 111 10.35 6.37 3.91
N VAL A 112 9.89 5.21 4.31
CA VAL A 112 10.54 3.93 4.05
C VAL A 112 9.75 3.18 3.00
N GLN A 113 10.44 2.65 2.00
CA GLN A 113 9.83 1.82 0.97
C GLN A 113 10.68 0.58 0.75
N ARG A 114 10.03 -0.55 0.60
CA ARG A 114 10.62 -1.79 0.16
C ARG A 114 9.80 -2.34 -1.00
N ALA A 115 10.47 -2.66 -2.09
CA ALA A 115 9.92 -3.32 -3.25
C ALA A 115 10.90 -4.43 -3.69
N GLY A 116 10.45 -5.66 -3.64
CA GLY A 116 11.36 -6.80 -3.80
C GLY A 116 12.44 -6.80 -2.71
N GLU A 117 13.70 -6.75 -3.10
CA GLU A 117 14.85 -6.69 -2.18
C GLU A 117 15.34 -5.27 -1.89
N ALA A 118 14.95 -4.31 -2.71
CA ALA A 118 15.38 -2.92 -2.55
C ALA A 118 14.66 -2.24 -1.39
N VAL A 119 15.45 -1.69 -0.45
CA VAL A 119 14.96 -0.86 0.65
C VAL A 119 15.47 0.56 0.45
N THR A 120 14.57 1.53 0.47
CA THR A 120 14.91 2.94 0.38
C THR A 120 14.35 3.69 1.59
N LEU A 121 15.09 4.70 2.02
CA LEU A 121 14.72 5.59 3.09
C LEU A 121 14.99 7.03 2.64
N ALA A 122 14.01 7.91 2.81
CA ALA A 122 14.13 9.31 2.44
C ALA A 122 13.44 10.20 3.49
N PRO A 123 13.99 11.37 3.78
CA PRO A 123 13.29 12.36 4.60
C PRO A 123 11.91 12.69 4.03
N THR A 124 10.95 12.94 4.90
CA THR A 124 9.61 13.36 4.48
C THR A 124 9.04 14.39 5.45
N ALA A 125 7.97 15.07 5.04
CA ALA A 125 7.32 16.05 5.88
C ALA A 125 6.61 15.42 7.08
N TRP A 126 6.40 16.22 8.12
CA TRP A 126 5.64 15.87 9.32
C TRP A 126 4.28 15.23 9.02
N ARG A 127 3.87 14.28 9.86
CA ARG A 127 2.59 13.60 9.82
C ARG A 127 1.95 13.56 11.21
N ARG A 128 0.64 13.36 11.24
CA ARG A 128 -0.13 13.24 12.49
C ARG A 128 0.06 11.91 13.20
N ASP A 129 0.53 10.90 12.49
CA ASP A 129 0.68 9.54 12.98
C ASP A 129 1.73 8.79 12.15
N ASN A 130 2.28 7.75 12.74
CA ASN A 130 3.11 6.79 12.04
C ASN A 130 2.20 5.82 11.28
N ARG A 131 2.53 5.53 10.03
CA ARG A 131 1.76 4.62 9.18
C ARG A 131 2.68 3.61 8.54
N ILE A 132 2.27 2.35 8.60
CA ILE A 132 2.98 1.25 7.99
C ILE A 132 1.97 0.45 7.18
N GLU A 133 2.35 0.04 5.99
CA GLU A 133 1.60 -0.87 5.14
C GLU A 133 2.52 -1.99 4.68
N VAL A 134 2.09 -3.22 4.88
CA VAL A 134 2.78 -4.43 4.42
C VAL A 134 1.82 -5.19 3.52
N GLN A 135 2.32 -5.63 2.39
CA GLN A 135 1.65 -6.53 1.47
C GLN A 135 2.56 -7.72 1.20
N LEU A 136 2.05 -8.92 1.42
CA LEU A 136 2.79 -10.15 1.15
C LEU A 136 2.68 -10.55 -0.32
N ALA A 137 3.64 -11.34 -0.78
CA ALA A 137 3.54 -12.03 -2.04
C ALA A 137 2.37 -13.03 -2.02
N PRO A 138 1.77 -13.37 -3.17
CA PRO A 138 0.68 -14.33 -3.22
C PRO A 138 1.09 -15.68 -2.62
N GLY A 139 0.20 -16.26 -1.81
CA GLY A 139 0.42 -17.58 -1.19
C GLY A 139 1.35 -17.59 0.02
N GLU A 140 1.93 -16.46 0.39
CA GLU A 140 2.74 -16.37 1.61
C GLU A 140 1.87 -16.46 2.88
N PRO A 141 2.36 -17.14 3.94
CA PRO A 141 1.62 -17.27 5.19
C PRO A 141 1.50 -15.91 5.88
N TRP A 142 0.31 -15.64 6.40
CA TRP A 142 0.04 -14.40 7.13
C TRP A 142 0.02 -14.64 8.64
N HIS A 143 0.98 -14.07 9.35
CA HIS A 143 1.14 -14.14 10.80
C HIS A 143 1.17 -12.72 11.39
N PRO A 144 0.00 -12.10 11.58
CA PRO A 144 -0.09 -10.69 11.95
C PRO A 144 0.60 -10.35 13.28
N GLU A 145 0.55 -11.25 14.27
CA GLU A 145 1.16 -11.03 15.59
C GLU A 145 2.69 -10.95 15.48
N ALA A 146 3.28 -11.75 14.61
CA ALA A 146 4.72 -11.69 14.36
C ALA A 146 5.15 -10.36 13.74
N TRP A 147 4.32 -9.80 12.87
CA TRP A 147 4.52 -8.46 12.33
C TRP A 147 4.35 -7.38 13.40
N ASP A 148 3.36 -7.51 14.29
CA ASP A 148 3.17 -6.60 15.42
C ASP A 148 4.43 -6.53 16.29
N ASP A 149 4.98 -7.68 16.65
CA ASP A 149 6.21 -7.79 17.44
C ASP A 149 7.41 -7.15 16.75
N LEU A 150 7.54 -7.31 15.44
CA LEU A 150 8.62 -6.69 14.68
C LEU A 150 8.57 -5.17 14.75
N TRP A 151 7.41 -4.59 14.53
CA TRP A 151 7.25 -3.14 14.58
C TRP A 151 7.47 -2.59 15.97
N LEU A 152 6.99 -3.28 17.01
CA LEU A 152 7.22 -2.91 18.41
C LEU A 152 8.70 -2.95 18.80
N ARG A 153 9.48 -3.92 18.30
CA ARG A 153 10.93 -3.97 18.49
C ARG A 153 11.67 -2.85 17.77
N ALA A 154 11.12 -2.34 16.69
CA ALA A 154 11.69 -1.23 15.95
C ALA A 154 11.44 0.13 16.62
N CYS A 155 10.48 0.23 17.56
CA CYS A 155 10.26 1.45 18.33
C CYS A 155 11.47 1.81 19.23
N ARG A 156 11.70 3.10 19.42
CA ARG A 156 12.62 3.59 20.45
C ARG A 156 11.96 3.37 21.82
N ARG A 157 12.76 2.93 22.77
CA ARG A 157 12.38 2.84 24.16
C ARG A 157 12.76 4.12 24.87
#